data_f012cb29320a346d6d1f220c5d68e320
#
_entry.id   f012cb29320a346d6d1f220c5d68e320
#
_cell.length_a   1.000
_cell.length_b   1.000
_cell.length_c   1.000
_cell.angle_alpha   90.00
_cell.angle_beta   90.00
_cell.angle_gamma   90.00
#
_symmetry.space_group_name_H-M   'P 1'
#
loop_
_entity.id
_entity.type
_entity.pdbx_description
1 polymer ?
#
loop_
_entity_poly.entity_id
_entity_poly.type
_entity_poly.pdbx_seq_one_letter_code
_entity_poly.pdbx_strand_id
1 'polypeptide(L)'
;MTKRTLWISSFAILAGAALTACSQSKAPEPAVFDRPTIKLAPPIATVKPGASVTFSHSDVKPVQIGENGAVVITVNEGYPSGIMTLQASAQNGLAVFGASTTLRADMADKTTHEWRVDFQGETDGVHYISVVAEVAPKGGVVETRAYAVRIEVGDWQAAQAKISAETVTEMMPSGESAVILDAQETIQEN
;
A
#
# COMPACT_ATOMS: atom_id res chain seq x y z
N MET A 1 -22.36 5.95 36.99
CA MET A 1 -23.63 6.41 36.40
C MET A 1 -23.32 7.47 35.37
N THR A 2 -23.25 7.13 34.08
CA THR A 2 -22.89 8.07 33.01
C THR A 2 -24.01 8.05 31.97
N LYS A 3 -24.73 9.17 31.87
CA LYS A 3 -25.87 9.35 30.96
C LYS A 3 -25.37 9.52 29.51
N ARG A 4 -25.83 8.67 28.61
CA ARG A 4 -25.64 8.82 27.14
C ARG A 4 -26.82 9.59 26.59
N THR A 5 -26.56 10.72 25.97
CA THR A 5 -27.55 11.54 25.25
C THR A 5 -27.64 11.04 23.81
N LEU A 6 -28.81 10.55 23.42
CA LEU A 6 -29.13 10.20 22.00
C LEU A 6 -29.55 11.49 21.27
N TRP A 7 -28.93 11.76 20.15
CA TRP A 7 -29.37 12.76 19.19
C TRP A 7 -30.10 12.05 18.04
N ILE A 8 -31.39 12.32 17.90
CA ILE A 8 -32.22 11.85 16.78
C ILE A 8 -32.37 13.03 15.82
N SER A 9 -31.79 12.92 14.62
CA SER A 9 -32.00 13.88 13.52
C SER A 9 -33.09 13.35 12.61
N SER A 10 -34.22 14.02 12.60
CA SER A 10 -35.33 13.80 11.69
C SER A 10 -35.03 14.44 10.32
N PHE A 11 -35.01 13.63 9.26
CA PHE A 11 -34.97 14.12 7.87
C PHE A 11 -36.41 14.11 7.32
N ALA A 12 -36.89 15.29 6.96
CA ALA A 12 -38.15 15.47 6.26
C ALA A 12 -37.94 15.29 4.73
N ILE A 13 -38.69 14.37 4.12
CA ILE A 13 -38.71 14.14 2.68
C ILE A 13 -39.82 14.99 2.09
N LEU A 14 -39.47 15.96 1.22
CA LEU A 14 -40.42 16.69 0.39
C LEU A 14 -40.49 16.01 -0.99
N ALA A 15 -41.65 15.40 -1.29
CA ALA A 15 -41.98 14.89 -2.60
C ALA A 15 -42.58 16.01 -3.43
N GLY A 16 -41.91 16.43 -4.51
CA GLY A 16 -42.44 17.34 -5.53
C GLY A 16 -42.61 16.62 -6.86
N ALA A 17 -43.83 16.32 -7.24
CA ALA A 17 -44.18 15.82 -8.56
C ALA A 17 -44.36 17.00 -9.53
N ALA A 18 -43.52 17.07 -10.56
CA ALA A 18 -43.69 17.98 -11.70
C ALA A 18 -43.87 17.13 -12.98
N LEU A 19 -45.06 17.08 -13.49
CA LEU A 19 -45.39 16.58 -14.82
C LEU A 19 -44.97 17.64 -15.85
N THR A 20 -44.00 17.36 -16.68
CA THR A 20 -43.63 18.26 -17.82
C THR A 20 -43.85 17.48 -19.13
N ALA A 21 -44.65 18.08 -19.99
CA ALA A 21 -45.09 17.60 -21.28
C ALA A 21 -43.90 17.33 -22.24
N CYS A 22 -43.91 16.19 -22.92
CA CYS A 22 -43.01 15.88 -24.02
C CYS A 22 -43.32 16.72 -25.24
N SER A 23 -42.49 17.72 -25.55
CA SER A 23 -42.36 18.34 -26.87
C SER A 23 -41.35 17.53 -27.65
N GLN A 24 -41.75 16.81 -28.68
CA GLN A 24 -40.86 16.16 -29.63
C GLN A 24 -40.17 17.20 -30.49
N SER A 25 -38.97 17.57 -30.10
CA SER A 25 -38.07 18.34 -30.93
C SER A 25 -37.29 17.38 -31.86
N LYS A 26 -37.50 17.59 -33.17
CA LYS A 26 -36.77 16.91 -34.26
C LYS A 26 -35.26 16.99 -34.01
N ALA A 27 -34.61 15.84 -33.83
CA ALA A 27 -33.19 15.78 -33.61
C ALA A 27 -32.40 16.42 -34.77
N PRO A 28 -31.48 17.34 -34.51
CA PRO A 28 -30.57 17.84 -35.53
C PRO A 28 -29.60 16.71 -35.92
N GLU A 29 -29.37 16.63 -37.24
CA GLU A 29 -28.40 15.70 -37.84
C GLU A 29 -27.01 15.90 -37.22
N PRO A 30 -26.29 14.82 -36.85
CA PRO A 30 -25.00 14.96 -36.19
C PRO A 30 -24.00 15.59 -37.18
N ALA A 31 -23.55 16.81 -36.88
CA ALA A 31 -22.43 17.41 -37.56
C ALA A 31 -21.19 16.52 -37.41
N VAL A 32 -20.67 16.04 -38.52
CA VAL A 32 -19.39 15.33 -38.58
C VAL A 32 -18.29 16.31 -38.22
N PHE A 33 -17.95 16.38 -36.95
CA PHE A 33 -16.75 17.07 -36.50
C PHE A 33 -15.53 16.26 -36.87
N ASP A 34 -14.80 16.70 -37.90
CA ASP A 34 -13.44 16.27 -38.17
C ASP A 34 -12.60 16.59 -36.92
N ARG A 35 -12.41 15.58 -36.07
CA ARG A 35 -11.51 15.70 -34.90
C ARG A 35 -10.09 15.77 -35.42
N PRO A 36 -9.35 16.87 -35.19
CA PRO A 36 -7.94 16.90 -35.50
C PRO A 36 -7.27 15.77 -34.74
N THR A 37 -6.58 14.88 -35.47
CA THR A 37 -5.78 13.82 -34.87
C THR A 37 -4.62 14.45 -34.11
N ILE A 38 -4.81 14.69 -32.81
CA ILE A 38 -3.74 15.14 -31.93
C ILE A 38 -2.76 13.99 -31.84
N LYS A 39 -1.61 14.10 -32.51
CA LYS A 39 -0.46 13.23 -32.26
C LYS A 39 -0.01 13.50 -30.82
N LEU A 40 -0.47 12.66 -29.89
CA LEU A 40 0.09 12.65 -28.54
C LEU A 40 1.59 12.38 -28.68
N ALA A 41 2.39 13.34 -28.20
CA ALA A 41 3.80 13.10 -27.97
C ALA A 41 3.95 11.85 -27.06
N PRO A 42 4.97 11.01 -27.28
CA PRO A 42 5.18 9.85 -26.41
C PRO A 42 5.24 10.34 -24.97
N PRO A 43 4.62 9.59 -24.02
CA PRO A 43 4.61 10.01 -22.63
C PRO A 43 6.07 10.18 -22.19
N ILE A 44 6.43 11.40 -21.78
CA ILE A 44 7.70 11.64 -21.10
C ILE A 44 7.65 10.75 -19.87
N ALA A 45 8.59 9.80 -19.78
CA ALA A 45 8.69 8.94 -18.60
C ALA A 45 8.86 9.87 -17.39
N THR A 46 7.77 10.11 -16.67
CA THR A 46 7.79 10.89 -15.44
C THR A 46 8.58 10.06 -14.43
N VAL A 47 9.83 10.43 -14.22
CA VAL A 47 10.62 9.94 -13.08
C VAL A 47 9.77 10.22 -11.84
N LYS A 48 9.41 9.17 -11.09
CA LYS A 48 8.62 9.32 -9.86
C LYS A 48 9.37 10.30 -8.96
N PRO A 49 8.77 11.45 -8.59
CA PRO A 49 9.40 12.38 -7.67
C PRO A 49 9.65 11.67 -6.34
N GLY A 50 10.82 11.90 -5.75
CA GLY A 50 11.21 11.32 -4.46
C GLY A 50 12.70 11.45 -4.25
N ALA A 51 13.14 11.20 -3.03
CA ALA A 51 14.54 11.31 -2.66
C ALA A 51 15.44 10.46 -3.57
N SER A 52 16.62 11.00 -3.93
CA SER A 52 17.67 10.32 -4.71
C SER A 52 18.38 9.30 -3.82
N VAL A 53 17.64 8.28 -3.40
CA VAL A 53 18.11 7.20 -2.51
C VAL A 53 17.77 5.86 -3.16
N THR A 54 18.69 4.92 -3.11
CA THR A 54 18.47 3.54 -3.53
C THR A 54 18.64 2.60 -2.35
N PHE A 55 17.80 1.55 -2.32
CA PHE A 55 17.79 0.56 -1.26
C PHE A 55 18.15 -0.81 -1.80
N SER A 56 18.85 -1.57 -0.96
CA SER A 56 18.99 -3.01 -1.08
C SER A 56 18.96 -3.63 0.32
N HIS A 57 18.79 -4.92 0.42
CA HIS A 57 18.83 -5.62 1.71
C HIS A 57 19.53 -6.97 1.59
N SER A 58 20.02 -7.49 2.72
CA SER A 58 20.54 -8.83 2.82
C SER A 58 19.44 -9.87 2.62
N ASP A 59 19.80 -11.07 2.22
CA ASP A 59 18.84 -12.20 2.19
C ASP A 59 18.25 -12.42 3.59
N VAL A 60 16.91 -12.54 3.62
CA VAL A 60 16.16 -12.80 4.85
C VAL A 60 15.66 -14.25 4.80
N LYS A 61 16.04 -15.04 5.78
CA LYS A 61 15.52 -16.39 5.93
C LYS A 61 14.13 -16.35 6.56
N PRO A 62 13.22 -17.27 6.19
CA PRO A 62 11.97 -17.44 6.90
C PRO A 62 12.20 -17.64 8.40
N VAL A 63 11.37 -17.02 9.23
CA VAL A 63 11.40 -17.16 10.70
C VAL A 63 10.13 -17.86 11.18
N GLN A 64 10.20 -18.54 12.34
CA GLN A 64 9.02 -19.13 12.95
C GLN A 64 8.26 -18.08 13.77
N ILE A 65 6.98 -18.37 14.10
CA ILE A 65 6.19 -17.52 15.01
C ILE A 65 6.93 -17.43 16.35
N GLY A 66 7.10 -16.20 16.85
CA GLY A 66 7.83 -15.90 18.09
C GLY A 66 9.35 -15.87 17.92
N GLU A 67 9.89 -16.22 16.75
CA GLU A 67 11.33 -16.18 16.48
C GLU A 67 11.77 -14.77 16.09
N ASN A 68 12.95 -14.38 16.56
CA ASN A 68 13.59 -13.14 16.21
C ASN A 68 14.44 -13.29 14.94
N GLY A 69 14.29 -12.36 14.04
CA GLY A 69 15.11 -12.23 12.84
C GLY A 69 15.78 -10.85 12.77
N ALA A 70 16.65 -10.70 11.79
CA ALA A 70 17.25 -9.42 11.47
C ALA A 70 17.48 -9.30 9.96
N VAL A 71 17.36 -8.09 9.46
CA VAL A 71 17.72 -7.73 8.09
C VAL A 71 18.70 -6.56 8.10
N VAL A 72 19.72 -6.62 7.26
CA VAL A 72 20.61 -5.48 7.01
C VAL A 72 20.14 -4.76 5.76
N ILE A 73 19.79 -3.52 5.92
CA ILE A 73 19.35 -2.64 4.83
C ILE A 73 20.52 -1.76 4.45
N THR A 74 20.90 -1.78 3.19
CA THR A 74 21.91 -0.90 2.62
C THR A 74 21.23 0.23 1.87
N VAL A 75 21.60 1.44 2.22
CA VAL A 75 21.05 2.67 1.62
C VAL A 75 22.18 3.44 0.97
N ASN A 76 22.05 3.66 -0.35
CA ASN A 76 22.96 4.54 -1.07
C ASN A 76 22.21 5.84 -1.39
N GLU A 77 22.81 6.96 -1.05
CA GLU A 77 22.25 8.28 -1.27
C GLU A 77 23.13 9.08 -2.24
N GLY A 78 22.52 10.05 -2.94
CA GLY A 78 23.17 10.87 -3.97
C GLY A 78 23.31 12.34 -3.60
N TYR A 79 23.35 12.68 -2.30
CA TYR A 79 23.39 14.05 -1.81
C TYR A 79 24.79 14.41 -1.28
N PRO A 80 25.30 15.64 -1.56
CA PRO A 80 26.62 16.04 -1.08
C PRO A 80 26.67 16.36 0.41
N SER A 81 25.52 16.67 1.03
CA SER A 81 25.41 16.97 2.47
C SER A 81 23.96 17.12 2.91
N GLY A 82 23.74 16.96 4.20
CA GLY A 82 22.42 17.04 4.85
C GLY A 82 22.21 15.92 5.84
N ILE A 83 20.99 15.75 6.28
CA ILE A 83 20.61 14.69 7.22
C ILE A 83 19.63 13.75 6.55
N MET A 84 19.88 12.46 6.66
CA MET A 84 18.95 11.39 6.30
C MET A 84 18.44 10.72 7.57
N THR A 85 17.13 10.56 7.68
CA THR A 85 16.48 9.79 8.74
C THR A 85 15.75 8.61 8.12
N LEU A 86 16.07 7.41 8.56
CA LEU A 86 15.40 6.18 8.16
C LEU A 86 14.50 5.72 9.31
N GLN A 87 13.28 5.32 8.99
CA GLN A 87 12.32 4.76 9.94
C GLN A 87 11.83 3.41 9.42
N ALA A 88 11.90 2.38 10.26
CA ALA A 88 11.34 1.07 9.98
C ALA A 88 10.07 0.87 10.81
N SER A 89 9.04 0.35 10.16
CA SER A 89 7.79 -0.07 10.78
C SER A 89 7.32 -1.37 10.16
N ALA A 90 6.54 -2.14 10.90
CA ALA A 90 5.89 -3.33 10.40
C ALA A 90 4.37 -3.23 10.58
N GLN A 91 3.65 -3.99 9.74
CA GLN A 91 2.20 -4.15 9.86
C GLN A 91 1.89 -5.41 10.69
N ASN A 92 0.61 -5.63 10.97
CA ASN A 92 0.11 -6.77 11.75
C ASN A 92 0.77 -8.09 11.33
N GLY A 93 1.22 -8.86 12.31
CA GLY A 93 1.88 -10.15 12.13
C GLY A 93 3.40 -10.12 12.15
N LEU A 94 3.98 -8.93 12.25
CA LEU A 94 5.42 -8.73 12.39
C LEU A 94 5.68 -7.53 13.32
N ALA A 95 6.53 -7.70 14.32
CA ALA A 95 6.98 -6.63 15.19
C ALA A 95 8.41 -6.22 14.85
N VAL A 96 8.67 -4.92 14.70
CA VAL A 96 10.01 -4.33 14.63
C VAL A 96 10.30 -3.68 15.97
N PHE A 97 11.47 -3.90 16.54
CA PHE A 97 11.73 -3.49 17.91
C PHE A 97 13.16 -2.97 18.13
N GLY A 98 13.35 -2.36 19.30
CA GLY A 98 14.65 -1.87 19.77
C GLY A 98 15.05 -0.51 19.17
N ALA A 99 16.29 -0.14 19.41
CA ALA A 99 16.89 1.10 18.88
C ALA A 99 17.09 1.04 17.36
N SER A 100 16.89 -0.13 16.77
CA SER A 100 17.05 -0.37 15.33
C SER A 100 15.88 0.13 14.48
N THR A 101 14.81 0.69 15.09
CA THR A 101 13.66 1.21 14.34
C THR A 101 13.91 2.54 13.64
N THR A 102 14.99 3.24 14.01
CA THR A 102 15.36 4.52 13.42
C THR A 102 16.87 4.64 13.26
N LEU A 103 17.31 5.11 12.10
CA LEU A 103 18.70 5.50 11.85
C LEU A 103 18.72 6.96 11.39
N ARG A 104 19.60 7.76 12.00
CA ARG A 104 19.91 9.12 11.55
C ARG A 104 21.36 9.17 11.09
N ALA A 105 21.60 9.65 9.88
CA ALA A 105 22.90 9.72 9.26
C ALA A 105 23.19 11.12 8.71
N ASP A 106 24.44 11.57 8.84
CA ASP A 106 24.93 12.73 8.11
C ASP A 106 25.43 12.28 6.73
N MET A 107 24.88 12.87 5.67
CA MET A 107 25.21 12.51 4.29
C MET A 107 26.56 13.04 3.84
N ALA A 108 27.18 13.97 4.60
CA ALA A 108 28.54 14.44 4.31
C ALA A 108 29.62 13.41 4.66
N ASP A 109 29.33 12.46 5.54
CA ASP A 109 30.32 11.50 6.06
C ASP A 109 30.56 10.36 5.07
N LYS A 110 29.51 9.83 4.46
CA LYS A 110 29.56 8.71 3.53
C LYS A 110 28.29 8.61 2.70
N THR A 111 28.38 8.02 1.52
CA THR A 111 27.28 7.85 0.58
C THR A 111 26.53 6.52 0.74
N THR A 112 27.08 5.59 1.53
CA THR A 112 26.48 4.27 1.77
C THR A 112 26.33 4.05 3.26
N HIS A 113 25.11 3.68 3.68
CA HIS A 113 24.76 3.43 5.07
C HIS A 113 24.21 2.02 5.20
N GLU A 114 24.75 1.26 6.13
CA GLU A 114 24.22 -0.04 6.52
C GLU A 114 23.46 0.09 7.82
N TRP A 115 22.26 -0.49 7.84
CA TRP A 115 21.34 -0.41 8.95
C TRP A 115 20.72 -1.77 9.25
N ARG A 116 20.97 -2.28 10.44
CA ARG A 116 20.37 -3.52 10.92
C ARG A 116 19.02 -3.24 11.55
N VAL A 117 17.99 -3.92 11.09
CA VAL A 117 16.63 -3.88 11.64
C VAL A 117 16.30 -5.25 12.22
N ASP A 118 16.01 -5.28 13.53
CA ASP A 118 15.60 -6.50 14.24
C ASP A 118 14.07 -6.59 14.26
N PHE A 119 13.55 -7.81 14.06
CA PHE A 119 12.10 -8.06 14.00
C PHE A 119 11.75 -9.41 14.63
N GLN A 120 10.46 -9.61 14.93
CA GLN A 120 9.90 -10.88 15.39
C GLN A 120 8.66 -11.22 14.56
N GLY A 121 8.54 -12.48 14.14
CA GLY A 121 7.33 -12.99 13.51
C GLY A 121 6.23 -13.23 14.55
N GLU A 122 5.04 -12.69 14.32
CA GLU A 122 3.91 -12.84 15.26
C GLU A 122 2.81 -13.76 14.71
N THR A 123 2.61 -13.78 13.39
CA THR A 123 1.62 -14.65 12.74
C THR A 123 2.19 -15.25 11.46
N ASP A 124 1.71 -16.45 11.09
CA ASP A 124 2.07 -17.07 9.82
C ASP A 124 1.70 -16.17 8.63
N GLY A 125 2.55 -16.16 7.63
CA GLY A 125 2.27 -15.46 6.39
C GLY A 125 3.45 -14.72 5.79
N VAL A 126 3.14 -13.90 4.79
CA VAL A 126 4.06 -12.96 4.18
C VAL A 126 3.78 -11.57 4.71
N HIS A 127 4.77 -11.00 5.37
CA HIS A 127 4.69 -9.67 5.98
C HIS A 127 5.73 -8.75 5.37
N TYR A 128 5.62 -7.45 5.67
CA TYR A 128 6.54 -6.46 5.14
C TYR A 128 7.04 -5.52 6.24
N ILE A 129 8.35 -5.30 6.24
CA ILE A 129 8.95 -4.16 6.95
C ILE A 129 8.94 -2.99 5.99
N SER A 130 8.21 -1.94 6.34
CA SER A 130 8.18 -0.69 5.60
C SER A 130 9.30 0.22 6.10
N VAL A 131 10.11 0.70 5.19
CA VAL A 131 11.21 1.64 5.46
C VAL A 131 10.90 2.95 4.76
N VAL A 132 10.94 4.04 5.50
CA VAL A 132 10.79 5.39 4.96
C VAL A 132 12.11 6.14 5.19
N ALA A 133 12.71 6.63 4.11
CA ALA A 133 13.79 7.59 4.17
C ALA A 133 13.22 9.00 4.04
N GLU A 134 13.51 9.83 5.01
CA GLU A 134 13.33 11.27 4.95
C GLU A 134 14.72 11.90 4.79
N VAL A 135 14.89 12.64 3.71
CA VAL A 135 16.17 13.27 3.35
C VAL A 135 15.99 14.77 3.39
N ALA A 136 16.81 15.44 4.20
CA ALA A 136 16.86 16.88 4.35
C ALA A 136 18.23 17.39 3.82
N PRO A 137 18.39 17.63 2.50
CA PRO A 137 19.62 18.16 1.93
C PRO A 137 19.90 19.55 2.47
N LYS A 138 21.17 19.88 2.65
CA LYS A 138 21.56 21.23 3.10
C LYS A 138 21.15 22.28 2.06
N GLY A 139 20.24 23.17 2.46
CA GLY A 139 19.69 24.22 1.57
C GLY A 139 18.65 23.74 0.55
N GLY A 140 18.23 22.49 0.64
CA GLY A 140 17.19 21.89 -0.21
C GLY A 140 15.84 21.69 0.48
N VAL A 141 14.92 21.08 -0.24
CA VAL A 141 13.60 20.69 0.26
C VAL A 141 13.72 19.29 0.87
N VAL A 142 12.90 18.98 1.87
CA VAL A 142 12.81 17.64 2.43
C VAL A 142 12.14 16.73 1.39
N GLU A 143 12.78 15.60 1.12
CA GLU A 143 12.31 14.59 0.19
C GLU A 143 12.13 13.25 0.89
N THR A 144 11.21 12.44 0.42
CA THR A 144 10.95 11.12 1.01
C THR A 144 11.02 10.01 -0.02
N ARG A 145 11.42 8.81 0.42
CA ARG A 145 11.35 7.59 -0.35
C ARG A 145 11.01 6.41 0.53
N ALA A 146 10.09 5.57 0.04
CA ALA A 146 9.70 4.35 0.73
C ALA A 146 10.31 3.11 0.07
N TYR A 147 10.57 2.10 0.88
CA TYR A 147 11.04 0.78 0.50
C TYR A 147 10.35 -0.27 1.36
N ALA A 148 10.17 -1.48 0.84
CA ALA A 148 9.56 -2.58 1.57
C ALA A 148 10.45 -3.82 1.50
N VAL A 149 10.68 -4.45 2.64
CA VAL A 149 11.38 -5.74 2.76
C VAL A 149 10.35 -6.81 3.05
N ARG A 150 10.32 -7.85 2.21
CA ARG A 150 9.43 -9.00 2.39
C ARG A 150 10.00 -9.96 3.42
N ILE A 151 9.19 -10.34 4.39
CA ILE A 151 9.51 -11.29 5.47
C ILE A 151 8.52 -12.46 5.40
N GLU A 152 9.03 -13.66 5.47
CA GLU A 152 8.23 -14.89 5.54
C GLU A 152 8.24 -15.40 6.98
N VAL A 153 7.05 -15.64 7.54
CA VAL A 153 6.87 -16.15 8.90
C VAL A 153 6.13 -17.47 8.84
N GLY A 154 6.63 -18.47 9.56
CA GLY A 154 6.07 -19.81 9.63
C GLY A 154 6.11 -20.57 8.31
N ASP A 155 5.21 -21.55 8.16
CA ASP A 155 5.07 -22.33 6.93
C ASP A 155 4.00 -21.73 6.00
N TRP A 156 4.24 -20.48 5.60
CA TRP A 156 3.31 -19.74 4.74
C TRP A 156 3.02 -20.44 3.40
N GLN A 157 3.97 -21.25 2.88
CA GLN A 157 3.78 -22.00 1.64
C GLN A 157 2.73 -23.09 1.81
N ALA A 158 2.75 -23.81 2.93
CA ALA A 158 1.74 -24.81 3.26
C ALA A 158 0.36 -24.13 3.48
N ALA A 159 0.33 -22.97 4.15
CA ALA A 159 -0.88 -22.20 4.33
C ALA A 159 -1.47 -21.70 2.98
N GLN A 160 -0.63 -21.22 2.09
CA GLN A 160 -1.05 -20.77 0.76
C GLN A 160 -1.51 -21.95 -0.12
N ALA A 161 -0.83 -23.10 -0.05
CA ALA A 161 -1.25 -24.31 -0.75
C ALA A 161 -2.62 -24.80 -0.26
N LYS A 162 -2.91 -24.71 1.04
CA LYS A 162 -4.21 -25.02 1.61
C LYS A 162 -5.31 -24.09 1.10
N ILE A 163 -5.08 -22.78 1.11
CA ILE A 163 -6.02 -21.79 0.57
C ILE A 163 -6.29 -22.07 -0.91
N SER A 164 -5.25 -22.35 -1.69
CA SER A 164 -5.39 -22.67 -3.12
C SER A 164 -6.15 -23.98 -3.35
N ALA A 165 -6.01 -24.96 -2.49
CA ALA A 165 -6.75 -26.24 -2.56
C ALA A 165 -8.22 -26.10 -2.16
N GLU A 166 -8.55 -25.18 -1.26
CA GLU A 166 -9.92 -24.87 -0.82
C GLU A 166 -10.64 -23.92 -1.78
N THR A 167 -9.91 -23.27 -2.71
CA THR A 167 -10.48 -22.36 -3.69
C THR A 167 -11.15 -23.15 -4.81
N VAL A 168 -12.47 -23.19 -4.82
CA VAL A 168 -13.25 -23.80 -5.89
C VAL A 168 -13.32 -22.81 -7.06
N THR A 169 -12.83 -23.25 -8.22
CA THR A 169 -12.96 -22.48 -9.47
C THR A 169 -14.16 -23.02 -10.25
N GLU A 170 -15.17 -22.21 -10.48
CA GLU A 170 -16.32 -22.57 -11.28
C GLU A 170 -16.26 -21.85 -12.64
N MET A 171 -16.60 -22.60 -13.70
CA MET A 171 -16.66 -22.02 -15.03
C MET A 171 -18.03 -21.37 -15.23
N MET A 172 -18.04 -20.08 -15.44
CA MET A 172 -19.25 -19.31 -15.73
C MET A 172 -19.82 -19.69 -17.11
N PRO A 173 -21.13 -19.52 -17.33
CA PRO A 173 -21.73 -19.74 -18.65
C PRO A 173 -21.12 -18.90 -19.78
N SER A 174 -20.43 -17.81 -19.44
CA SER A 174 -19.66 -16.98 -20.37
C SER A 174 -18.34 -17.60 -20.83
N GLY A 175 -17.91 -18.72 -20.23
CA GLY A 175 -16.60 -19.34 -20.47
C GLY A 175 -15.45 -18.76 -19.67
N GLU A 176 -15.72 -17.83 -18.76
CA GLU A 176 -14.73 -17.26 -17.84
C GLU A 176 -14.67 -18.09 -16.54
N SER A 177 -13.46 -18.21 -15.98
CA SER A 177 -13.26 -18.86 -14.68
C SER A 177 -13.47 -17.87 -13.55
N ALA A 178 -14.39 -18.16 -12.64
CA ALA A 178 -14.60 -17.38 -11.43
C ALA A 178 -14.12 -18.15 -10.19
N VAL A 179 -13.49 -17.45 -9.26
CA VAL A 179 -13.12 -17.99 -7.95
C VAL A 179 -14.29 -17.78 -7.01
N ILE A 180 -14.85 -18.88 -6.49
CA ILE A 180 -15.90 -18.82 -5.48
C ILE A 180 -15.23 -18.85 -4.11
N LEU A 181 -15.43 -17.78 -3.33
CA LEU A 181 -15.05 -17.72 -1.93
C LEU A 181 -16.30 -18.06 -1.09
N ASP A 182 -16.17 -19.06 -0.22
CA ASP A 182 -17.22 -19.37 0.75
C ASP A 182 -17.41 -18.18 1.70
N ALA A 183 -18.57 -17.54 1.63
CA ALA A 183 -18.94 -16.48 2.55
C ALA A 183 -19.29 -17.12 3.91
N GLN A 184 -18.45 -16.92 4.92
CA GLN A 184 -18.78 -17.28 6.31
C GLN A 184 -19.58 -16.13 6.93
N GLU A 185 -20.88 -16.30 7.01
CA GLU A 185 -21.77 -15.40 7.75
C GLU A 185 -21.79 -15.81 9.24
N THR A 186 -21.17 -15.02 10.10
CA THR A 186 -21.28 -15.21 11.55
C THR A 186 -22.44 -14.40 12.07
N ILE A 187 -23.59 -15.05 12.25
CA ILE A 187 -24.76 -14.43 12.91
C ILE A 187 -24.47 -14.41 14.41
N GLN A 188 -24.24 -13.25 15.00
CA GLN A 188 -24.27 -13.08 16.44
C GLN A 188 -25.72 -12.84 16.88
N GLU A 189 -26.36 -13.85 17.46
CA GLU A 189 -27.61 -13.68 18.17
C GLU A 189 -27.35 -12.91 19.48
N ASN A 190 -28.06 -11.77 19.64
CA ASN A 190 -28.09 -10.97 20.87
C ASN A 190 -29.18 -11.47 21.81
#